data_d2c21d8e37a2f4c9663ad66b0f296d5f
#
_entry.id   d2c21d8e37a2f4c9663ad66b0f296d5f
#
_cell.length_a   1.000
_cell.length_b   1.000
_cell.length_c   1.000
_cell.angle_alpha   90.00
_cell.angle_beta   90.00
_cell.angle_gamma   90.00
#
_symmetry.space_group_name_H-M   'P 1'
#
loop_
_entity.id
_entity.type
_entity.pdbx_description
1 polymer ?
#
loop_
_entity_poly.entity_id
_entity_poly.type
_entity_poly.pdbx_seq_one_letter_code
_entity_poly.pdbx_strand_id
1 'polypeptide(L)'
;MPMLIQNARVIDPSQGLDKVMDLLLEDGKIAQLGSNLPAQNAQVVYGTGLVAAPGLVDMHVHLRDPGLTHKEDVYSGCRAAAAGGVTSLLAMPNTKPAMDSPETVRALLERAQTADAAVYTAA
;
A
#
# COMPACT_ATOMS: atom_id res chain seq x y z
N MET A 1 -14.96 -0.75 7.75
CA MET A 1 -16.00 0.21 7.29
C MET A 1 -15.80 0.37 5.78
N PRO A 2 -16.83 0.21 4.96
CA PRO A 2 -16.72 0.40 3.50
C PRO A 2 -16.35 1.84 3.14
N MET A 3 -15.68 2.01 2.00
CA MET A 3 -15.35 3.33 1.42
C MET A 3 -15.82 3.37 -0.02
N LEU A 4 -16.54 4.41 -0.40
CA LEU A 4 -16.97 4.67 -1.77
C LEU A 4 -16.26 5.89 -2.34
N ILE A 5 -15.41 5.68 -3.32
CA ILE A 5 -14.78 6.77 -4.08
C ILE A 5 -15.68 7.03 -5.30
N GLN A 6 -16.24 8.25 -5.40
CA GLN A 6 -17.17 8.62 -6.46
C GLN A 6 -16.50 9.48 -7.52
N ASN A 7 -16.79 9.18 -8.79
CA ASN A 7 -16.38 9.97 -9.96
C ASN A 7 -14.86 10.15 -10.11
N ALA A 8 -14.05 9.17 -9.70
CA ALA A 8 -12.63 9.16 -9.97
C ALA A 8 -12.33 8.62 -11.38
N ARG A 9 -11.26 9.10 -12.02
CA ARG A 9 -10.71 8.42 -13.19
C ARG A 9 -9.98 7.16 -12.73
N VAL A 10 -10.62 6.00 -12.93
CA VAL A 10 -10.04 4.71 -12.55
C VAL A 10 -9.17 4.21 -13.69
N ILE A 11 -7.90 3.96 -13.40
CA ILE A 11 -6.91 3.45 -14.35
C ILE A 11 -6.40 2.11 -13.84
N ASP A 12 -6.61 1.05 -14.62
CA ASP A 12 -6.03 -0.27 -14.38
C ASP A 12 -5.48 -0.84 -15.70
N PRO A 13 -4.16 -0.73 -15.93
CA PRO A 13 -3.54 -1.22 -17.16
C PRO A 13 -3.71 -2.72 -17.37
N SER A 14 -3.82 -3.50 -16.29
CA SER A 14 -3.95 -4.97 -16.38
C SER A 14 -5.26 -5.40 -17.04
N GLN A 15 -6.28 -4.56 -16.95
CA GLN A 15 -7.60 -4.77 -17.54
C GLN A 15 -7.89 -3.84 -18.73
N GLY A 16 -6.92 -3.01 -19.12
CA GLY A 16 -7.13 -1.97 -20.14
C GLY A 16 -8.18 -0.92 -19.72
N LEU A 17 -8.36 -0.72 -18.42
CA LEU A 17 -9.36 0.19 -17.87
C LEU A 17 -8.79 1.59 -17.74
N ASP A 18 -9.49 2.57 -18.32
CA ASP A 18 -9.24 4.01 -18.12
C ASP A 18 -10.59 4.74 -18.31
N LYS A 19 -11.30 4.93 -17.21
CA LYS A 19 -12.66 5.48 -17.24
C LYS A 19 -13.03 6.18 -15.94
N VAL A 20 -13.82 7.24 -16.03
CA VAL A 20 -14.44 7.86 -14.86
C VAL A 20 -15.55 6.95 -14.34
N MET A 21 -15.44 6.54 -13.06
CA MET A 21 -16.42 5.68 -12.41
C MET A 21 -16.28 5.74 -10.88
N ASP A 22 -17.19 5.04 -10.22
CA ASP A 22 -17.19 4.87 -8.78
C ASP A 22 -16.46 3.56 -8.40
N LEU A 23 -15.82 3.57 -7.24
CA LEU A 23 -15.04 2.47 -6.69
C LEU A 23 -15.49 2.21 -5.25
N LEU A 24 -16.09 1.05 -4.99
CA LEU A 24 -16.44 0.61 -3.65
C LEU A 24 -15.34 -0.30 -3.10
N LEU A 25 -14.79 0.09 -1.97
CA LEU A 25 -13.81 -0.68 -1.21
C LEU A 25 -14.47 -1.26 0.05
N GLU A 26 -14.33 -2.56 0.25
CA GLU A 26 -14.86 -3.27 1.41
C GLU A 26 -13.93 -4.40 1.80
N ASP A 27 -13.65 -4.55 3.08
CA ASP A 27 -12.80 -5.60 3.65
C ASP A 27 -11.42 -5.73 2.96
N GLY A 28 -10.82 -4.58 2.65
CA GLY A 28 -9.51 -4.51 2.01
C GLY A 28 -9.49 -4.89 0.52
N LYS A 29 -10.66 -4.96 -0.12
CA LYS A 29 -10.80 -5.35 -1.53
C LYS A 29 -11.65 -4.35 -2.30
N ILE A 30 -11.48 -4.35 -3.62
CA ILE A 30 -12.41 -3.70 -4.54
C ILE A 30 -13.66 -4.58 -4.62
N ALA A 31 -14.73 -4.14 -3.96
CA ALA A 31 -15.98 -4.88 -3.95
C ALA A 31 -16.79 -4.64 -5.23
N GLN A 32 -16.76 -3.40 -5.76
CA GLN A 32 -17.52 -3.04 -6.95
C GLN A 32 -16.88 -1.86 -7.70
N LEU A 33 -16.95 -1.91 -9.02
CA LEU A 33 -16.68 -0.81 -9.95
C LEU A 33 -17.97 -0.52 -10.73
N GLY A 34 -18.32 0.74 -10.90
CA GLY A 34 -19.55 1.08 -11.62
C GLY A 34 -19.79 2.58 -11.71
N SER A 35 -20.98 2.95 -12.15
CA SER A 35 -21.43 4.33 -12.17
C SER A 35 -22.63 4.50 -11.24
N ASN A 36 -22.67 5.60 -10.50
CA ASN A 36 -23.76 5.91 -9.58
C ASN A 36 -23.98 4.81 -8.51
N LEU A 37 -22.90 4.28 -7.94
CA LEU A 37 -23.01 3.30 -6.88
C LEU A 37 -23.65 3.92 -5.62
N PRO A 38 -24.58 3.19 -4.96
CA PRO A 38 -25.22 3.71 -3.76
C PRO A 38 -24.20 3.75 -2.60
N ALA A 39 -24.17 4.88 -1.89
CA ALA A 39 -23.25 5.07 -0.77
C ALA A 39 -23.59 4.16 0.43
N GLN A 40 -24.86 3.79 0.61
CA GLN A 40 -25.32 2.99 1.76
C GLN A 40 -24.67 3.46 3.08
N ASN A 41 -23.87 2.58 3.73
CA ASN A 41 -23.15 2.88 4.97
C ASN A 41 -21.64 3.14 4.73
N ALA A 42 -21.23 3.41 3.49
CA ALA A 42 -19.83 3.66 3.14
C ALA A 42 -19.42 5.09 3.46
N GLN A 43 -18.18 5.29 3.88
CA GLN A 43 -17.55 6.61 3.87
C GLN A 43 -17.38 7.07 2.42
N VAL A 44 -17.91 8.23 2.07
CA VAL A 44 -17.82 8.76 0.71
C VAL A 44 -16.59 9.65 0.54
N VAL A 45 -15.83 9.41 -0.51
CA VAL A 45 -14.72 10.25 -0.99
C VAL A 45 -15.07 10.74 -2.39
N TYR A 46 -15.10 12.05 -2.58
CA TYR A 46 -15.34 12.64 -3.89
C TYR A 46 -14.04 12.67 -4.71
N GLY A 47 -14.01 11.87 -5.77
CA GLY A 47 -12.84 11.65 -6.62
C GLY A 47 -12.82 12.46 -7.91
N THR A 48 -13.73 13.42 -8.09
CA THR A 48 -13.78 14.25 -9.31
C THR A 48 -12.44 14.98 -9.51
N GLY A 49 -11.82 14.77 -10.66
CA GLY A 49 -10.50 15.31 -11.00
C GLY A 49 -9.32 14.52 -10.40
N LEU A 50 -9.58 13.48 -9.63
CA LEU A 50 -8.55 12.59 -9.08
C LEU A 50 -8.45 11.31 -9.91
N VAL A 51 -7.30 10.65 -9.79
CA VAL A 51 -7.03 9.35 -10.39
C VAL A 51 -6.99 8.29 -9.29
N ALA A 52 -7.71 7.19 -9.49
CA ALA A 52 -7.59 5.98 -8.71
C ALA A 52 -6.88 4.92 -9.56
N ALA A 53 -5.76 4.42 -9.08
CA ALA A 53 -4.95 3.42 -9.75
C ALA A 53 -4.44 2.39 -8.74
N PRO A 54 -3.94 1.22 -9.19
CA PRO A 54 -3.20 0.31 -8.32
C PRO A 54 -2.05 1.04 -7.63
N GLY A 55 -1.80 0.71 -6.36
CA GLY A 55 -0.70 1.30 -5.61
C GLY A 55 0.66 0.98 -6.25
N LEU A 56 1.60 1.89 -6.11
CA LEU A 56 2.96 1.71 -6.62
C LEU A 56 3.68 0.62 -5.84
N VAL A 57 4.58 -0.09 -6.50
CA VAL A 57 5.47 -1.09 -5.90
C VAL A 57 6.90 -0.57 -6.00
N ASP A 58 7.57 -0.39 -4.85
CA ASP A 58 8.98 -0.02 -4.80
C ASP A 58 9.84 -1.25 -4.50
N MET A 59 10.65 -1.66 -5.44
CA MET A 59 11.46 -2.88 -5.35
C MET A 59 12.87 -2.66 -4.76
N HIS A 60 13.18 -1.46 -4.23
CA HIS A 60 14.48 -1.19 -3.66
C HIS A 60 14.42 -0.11 -2.58
N VAL A 61 14.14 -0.51 -1.32
CA VAL A 61 13.99 0.40 -0.19
C VAL A 61 14.89 -0.01 0.96
N HIS A 62 15.49 0.97 1.65
CA HIS A 62 16.28 0.74 2.85
C HIS A 62 15.49 1.17 4.08
N LEU A 63 14.81 0.24 4.75
CA LEU A 63 14.08 0.51 6.00
C LEU A 63 14.99 0.63 7.23
N ARG A 64 16.26 0.25 7.13
CA ARG A 64 17.26 0.36 8.21
C ARG A 64 16.91 -0.38 9.49
N ASP A 65 15.90 -1.20 9.47
CA ASP A 65 15.36 -1.98 10.58
C ASP A 65 15.52 -3.48 10.26
N PRO A 66 16.19 -4.23 11.13
CA PRO A 66 16.70 -3.90 12.47
C PRO A 66 18.06 -3.17 12.48
N GLY A 67 18.36 -2.59 13.64
CA GLY A 67 19.70 -2.19 14.06
C GLY A 67 20.19 -0.81 13.64
N LEU A 68 19.54 -0.16 12.69
CA LEU A 68 19.87 1.20 12.23
C LEU A 68 18.66 2.14 12.33
N THR A 69 17.78 1.87 13.27
CA THR A 69 16.47 2.53 13.43
C THR A 69 16.55 4.02 13.80
N HIS A 70 17.73 4.51 14.14
CA HIS A 70 17.99 5.94 14.28
C HIS A 70 18.00 6.69 12.93
N LYS A 71 18.11 5.97 11.80
CA LYS A 71 18.08 6.53 10.43
C LYS A 71 16.70 6.40 9.81
N GLU A 72 16.07 5.26 9.97
CA GLU A 72 14.75 4.89 9.47
C GLU A 72 14.29 3.62 10.18
N ASP A 73 12.98 3.43 10.32
CA ASP A 73 12.39 2.18 10.79
C ASP A 73 11.25 1.71 9.88
N VAL A 74 10.74 0.53 10.11
CA VAL A 74 9.68 -0.06 9.30
C VAL A 74 8.43 0.82 9.26
N TYR A 75 8.09 1.48 10.35
CA TYR A 75 6.86 2.29 10.45
C TYR A 75 7.00 3.64 9.75
N SER A 76 8.11 4.35 10.01
CA SER A 76 8.35 5.65 9.38
C SER A 76 8.59 5.51 7.88
N GLY A 77 9.33 4.49 7.46
CA GLY A 77 9.53 4.19 6.04
C GLY A 77 8.23 3.82 5.32
N CYS A 78 7.38 3.00 5.93
CA CYS A 78 6.09 2.65 5.33
C CYS A 78 5.11 3.82 5.29
N ARG A 79 5.11 4.72 6.30
CA ARG A 79 4.32 5.97 6.23
C ARG A 79 4.77 6.87 5.09
N ALA A 80 6.07 7.02 4.90
CA ALA A 80 6.60 7.81 3.78
C ALA A 80 6.24 7.17 2.43
N ALA A 81 6.32 5.85 2.32
CA ALA A 81 5.90 5.09 1.15
C ALA A 81 4.42 5.30 0.84
N ALA A 82 3.55 5.11 1.83
CA ALA A 82 2.09 5.31 1.68
C ALA A 82 1.74 6.74 1.28
N ALA A 83 2.41 7.75 1.87
CA ALA A 83 2.22 9.16 1.50
C ALA A 83 2.62 9.45 0.04
N GLY A 84 3.56 8.66 -0.51
CA GLY A 84 3.96 8.71 -1.93
C GLY A 84 3.14 7.81 -2.86
N GLY A 85 2.12 7.10 -2.35
CA GLY A 85 1.30 6.17 -3.13
C GLY A 85 1.92 4.78 -3.33
N VAL A 86 3.01 4.47 -2.62
CA VAL A 86 3.62 3.13 -2.61
C VAL A 86 2.90 2.26 -1.59
N THR A 87 2.29 1.18 -2.05
CA THR A 87 1.52 0.26 -1.21
C THR A 87 2.25 -1.04 -0.91
N SER A 88 3.31 -1.34 -1.66
CA SER A 88 4.16 -2.52 -1.46
C SER A 88 5.61 -2.16 -1.70
N LEU A 89 6.51 -2.67 -0.84
CA LEU A 89 7.93 -2.39 -0.97
C LEU A 89 8.79 -3.62 -0.66
N LEU A 90 9.94 -3.69 -1.32
CA LEU A 90 10.97 -4.69 -1.07
C LEU A 90 12.13 -4.06 -0.28
N ALA A 91 12.25 -4.42 1.00
CA ALA A 91 13.32 -3.96 1.86
C ALA A 91 14.65 -4.66 1.54
N MET A 92 15.72 -3.88 1.46
CA MET A 92 17.06 -4.39 1.21
C MET A 92 17.67 -5.02 2.48
N PRO A 93 18.50 -6.07 2.32
CA PRO A 93 18.95 -6.93 3.42
C PRO A 93 20.10 -6.37 4.26
N ASN A 94 20.60 -5.16 3.93
CA ASN A 94 21.79 -4.57 4.57
C ASN A 94 21.50 -3.90 5.92
N THR A 95 20.89 -4.64 6.81
CA THR A 95 20.53 -4.27 8.18
C THR A 95 21.55 -4.79 9.21
N LYS A 96 21.31 -4.61 10.52
CA LYS A 96 22.13 -5.15 11.61
C LYS A 96 21.24 -5.82 12.67
N PRO A 97 21.19 -7.17 12.76
CA PRO A 97 21.87 -8.11 11.85
C PRO A 97 21.38 -8.00 10.40
N ALA A 98 22.15 -8.54 9.46
CA ALA A 98 21.74 -8.67 8.07
C ALA A 98 20.51 -9.59 7.93
N MET A 99 19.74 -9.44 6.86
CA MET A 99 18.61 -10.32 6.55
C MET A 99 19.09 -11.60 5.88
N ASP A 100 19.88 -12.41 6.59
CA ASP A 100 20.52 -13.61 6.07
C ASP A 100 20.06 -14.90 6.78
N SER A 101 19.00 -14.82 7.58
CA SER A 101 18.41 -15.96 8.27
C SER A 101 16.88 -15.89 8.31
N PRO A 102 16.19 -17.05 8.37
CA PRO A 102 14.73 -17.08 8.51
C PRO A 102 14.22 -16.33 9.76
N GLU A 103 15.01 -16.28 10.83
CA GLU A 103 14.68 -15.62 12.09
C GLU A 103 14.61 -14.10 11.90
N THR A 104 15.64 -13.51 11.27
CA THR A 104 15.70 -12.07 11.01
C THR A 104 14.61 -11.62 10.04
N VAL A 105 14.37 -12.40 9.00
CA VAL A 105 13.27 -12.16 8.02
C VAL A 105 11.92 -12.19 8.73
N ARG A 106 11.64 -13.22 9.53
CA ARG A 106 10.38 -13.38 10.24
C ARG A 106 10.14 -12.23 11.22
N ALA A 107 11.15 -11.84 11.98
CA ALA A 107 11.05 -10.75 12.93
C ALA A 107 10.70 -9.40 12.26
N LEU A 108 11.29 -9.09 11.10
CA LEU A 108 10.93 -7.90 10.32
C LEU A 108 9.48 -7.97 9.82
N LEU A 109 9.08 -9.09 9.23
CA LEU A 109 7.73 -9.26 8.68
C LEU A 109 6.65 -9.22 9.76
N GLU A 110 6.91 -9.77 10.96
CA GLU A 110 6.00 -9.65 12.11
C GLU A 110 5.81 -8.19 12.54
N ARG A 111 6.88 -7.42 12.63
CA ARG A 111 6.80 -5.98 12.93
C ARG A 111 6.06 -5.20 11.85
N ALA A 112 6.23 -5.58 10.60
CA ALA A 112 5.62 -4.92 9.46
C ALA A 112 4.11 -5.18 9.32
N GLN A 113 3.52 -6.13 10.07
CA GLN A 113 2.08 -6.46 9.97
C GLN A 113 1.14 -5.28 10.24
N THR A 114 1.59 -4.30 11.01
CA THR A 114 0.82 -3.09 11.35
C THR A 114 1.34 -1.83 10.65
N ALA A 115 2.24 -1.98 9.70
CA ALA A 115 2.77 -0.87 8.92
C ALA A 115 1.80 -0.43 7.81
N ASP A 116 1.96 0.80 7.32
CA ASP A 116 1.05 1.43 6.35
C ASP A 116 1.26 0.97 4.90
N ALA A 117 2.25 0.10 4.64
CA ALA A 117 2.49 -0.54 3.35
C ALA A 117 2.86 -2.01 3.55
N ALA A 118 2.60 -2.85 2.56
CA ALA A 118 3.02 -4.24 2.56
C ALA A 118 4.55 -4.34 2.40
N VAL A 119 5.21 -5.01 3.34
CA VAL A 119 6.67 -5.16 3.35
C VAL A 119 7.06 -6.57 2.92
N TYR A 120 7.94 -6.63 1.95
CA TYR A 120 8.69 -7.81 1.55
C TYR A 120 10.16 -7.55 1.82
N THR A 121 11.00 -8.57 1.93
CA THR A 121 12.43 -8.40 2.14
C THR A 121 13.24 -9.32 1.25
N ALA A 122 14.32 -8.79 0.70
CA ALA A 122 15.39 -9.60 0.14
C ALA A 122 16.20 -10.23 1.29
N ALA A 123 16.76 -11.41 1.06
CA ALA A 123 17.61 -12.16 2.00
C ALA A 123 18.85 -12.70 1.28
#